data_0a659f789b3e4d31cfa98c7444cba921
#
_entry.id   0a659f789b3e4d31cfa98c7444cba921
#
_cell.length_a   1.000
_cell.length_b   1.000
_cell.length_c   1.000
_cell.angle_alpha   90.00
_cell.angle_beta   90.00
_cell.angle_gamma   90.00
#
_symmetry.space_group_name_H-M   'P 1'
#
loop_
_entity.id
_entity.type
_entity.pdbx_description
1 polymer ?
#
loop_
_entity_poly.entity_id
_entity_poly.type
_entity_poly.pdbx_seq_one_letter_code
_entity_poly.pdbx_strand_id
1 'polypeptide(L)'
;MREKGLDYKLNFGIELPRLKEIAAKFEKNHEVAQALWKENIRECKILAGLLQPIETFYPEIADIWVEDMRYPEIAELTCMNLFQHLPYASEKAFQWMADEGEYFQFCGYMVMARLLMKGGELNEPAENEFLDQALTALQGESGMVCRASSTALRRYACQSVEHARRLLKILLPLA
;
A
#
# COMPACT_ATOMS: atom_id res chain seq x y z
N MET A 1 12.42 9.93 17.20
CA MET A 1 11.25 9.78 16.33
C MET A 1 10.47 11.06 16.11
N ARG A 2 10.29 11.94 17.12
CA ARG A 2 9.66 13.26 16.91
C ARG A 2 10.39 14.13 15.88
N GLU A 3 11.70 13.99 15.75
CA GLU A 3 12.51 14.68 14.72
C GLU A 3 12.20 14.26 13.27
N LYS A 4 11.43 13.17 13.07
CA LYS A 4 10.99 12.69 11.75
C LYS A 4 9.52 12.98 11.45
N GLY A 5 8.87 13.89 12.19
CA GLY A 5 7.46 14.25 11.99
C GLY A 5 6.46 13.17 12.40
N LEU A 6 6.87 12.19 13.22
CA LEU A 6 5.98 11.15 13.74
C LEU A 6 5.34 11.64 15.04
N ASP A 7 4.07 12.02 14.96
CA ASP A 7 3.29 12.59 16.08
C ASP A 7 2.25 11.61 16.64
N TYR A 8 2.68 10.36 16.88
CA TYR A 8 1.85 9.40 17.62
C TYR A 8 1.65 9.88 19.07
N LYS A 9 0.44 9.69 19.59
CA LYS A 9 0.16 9.90 21.01
C LYS A 9 1.10 9.06 21.88
N LEU A 10 1.36 7.83 21.45
CA LEU A 10 2.26 6.89 22.09
C LEU A 10 2.93 5.98 21.06
N ASN A 11 4.19 5.65 21.29
CA ASN A 11 4.98 4.69 20.50
C ASN A 11 5.88 3.92 21.45
N PHE A 12 5.67 2.61 21.55
CA PHE A 12 6.43 1.72 22.41
C PHE A 12 7.75 1.26 21.78
N GLY A 13 7.97 1.51 20.50
CA GLY A 13 9.17 1.12 19.78
C GLY A 13 9.29 -0.40 19.54
N ILE A 14 8.17 -1.12 19.57
CA ILE A 14 8.16 -2.57 19.35
C ILE A 14 8.39 -2.86 17.86
N GLU A 15 9.35 -3.72 17.57
CA GLU A 15 9.66 -4.11 16.20
C GLU A 15 8.58 -5.00 15.57
N LEU A 16 8.45 -4.93 14.24
CA LEU A 16 7.44 -5.68 13.48
C LEU A 16 7.47 -7.21 13.73
N PRO A 17 8.63 -7.89 13.81
CA PRO A 17 8.65 -9.33 14.11
C PRO A 17 7.96 -9.65 15.43
N ARG A 18 8.19 -8.84 16.46
CA ARG A 18 7.57 -9.03 17.78
C ARG A 18 6.06 -8.77 17.74
N LEU A 19 5.60 -7.78 16.97
CA LEU A 19 4.17 -7.53 16.79
C LEU A 19 3.49 -8.70 16.05
N LYS A 20 4.16 -9.31 15.07
CA LYS A 20 3.67 -10.52 14.40
C LYS A 20 3.58 -11.71 15.34
N GLU A 21 4.57 -11.91 16.22
CA GLU A 21 4.52 -12.94 17.26
C GLU A 21 3.36 -12.73 18.25
N ILE A 22 3.08 -11.47 18.60
CA ILE A 22 1.94 -11.13 19.46
C ILE A 22 0.64 -11.44 18.72
N ALA A 23 0.48 -10.94 17.50
CA ALA A 23 -0.72 -11.17 16.71
C ALA A 23 -1.01 -12.65 16.47
N ALA A 24 0.04 -13.48 16.26
CA ALA A 24 -0.10 -14.92 16.04
C ALA A 24 -0.69 -15.70 17.25
N LYS A 25 -0.74 -15.08 18.43
CA LYS A 25 -1.33 -15.70 19.64
C LYS A 25 -2.85 -15.49 19.74
N PHE A 26 -3.41 -14.69 18.89
CA PHE A 26 -4.84 -14.33 18.89
C PHE A 26 -5.48 -14.74 17.59
N GLU A 27 -6.77 -15.10 17.66
CA GLU A 27 -7.59 -15.24 16.47
C GLU A 27 -7.87 -13.87 15.87
N LYS A 28 -7.95 -13.81 14.53
CA LYS A 28 -8.33 -12.59 13.84
C LYS A 28 -9.75 -12.19 14.24
N ASN A 29 -9.94 -10.92 14.55
CA ASN A 29 -11.22 -10.40 15.01
C ASN A 29 -11.44 -8.99 14.48
N HIS A 30 -12.56 -8.79 13.77
CA HIS A 30 -12.91 -7.51 13.15
C HIS A 30 -13.10 -6.39 14.18
N GLU A 31 -13.85 -6.64 15.25
CA GLU A 31 -14.16 -5.63 16.26
C GLU A 31 -12.89 -5.16 16.99
N VAL A 32 -12.01 -6.11 17.33
CA VAL A 32 -10.71 -5.82 17.94
C VAL A 32 -9.84 -5.02 16.99
N ALA A 33 -9.78 -5.40 15.71
CA ALA A 33 -8.99 -4.69 14.71
C ALA A 33 -9.50 -3.25 14.51
N GLN A 34 -10.82 -3.04 14.42
CA GLN A 34 -11.42 -1.71 14.32
C GLN A 34 -11.17 -0.85 15.57
N ALA A 35 -11.23 -1.44 16.77
CA ALA A 35 -10.91 -0.74 18.01
C ALA A 35 -9.43 -0.33 18.06
N LEU A 36 -8.52 -1.22 17.71
CA LEU A 36 -7.08 -0.93 17.62
C LEU A 36 -6.75 0.14 16.58
N TRP A 37 -7.44 0.13 15.42
CA TRP A 37 -7.22 1.15 14.38
C TRP A 37 -7.52 2.56 14.84
N LYS A 38 -8.53 2.74 15.68
CA LYS A 38 -8.95 4.05 16.22
C LYS A 38 -7.92 4.66 17.19
N GLU A 39 -7.04 3.83 17.77
CA GLU A 39 -6.02 4.31 18.69
C GLU A 39 -4.88 5.01 17.93
N ASN A 40 -4.49 6.22 18.40
CA ASN A 40 -3.32 6.92 17.86
C ASN A 40 -2.01 6.39 18.48
N ILE A 41 -1.84 5.07 18.41
CA ILE A 41 -0.69 4.32 18.91
C ILE A 41 -0.14 3.50 17.75
N ARG A 42 1.15 3.66 17.45
CA ARG A 42 1.81 2.99 16.32
C ARG A 42 1.56 1.48 16.32
N GLU A 43 1.81 0.84 17.43
CA GLU A 43 1.69 -0.62 17.57
C GLU A 43 0.24 -1.09 17.43
N CYS A 44 -0.72 -0.32 17.91
CA CYS A 44 -2.15 -0.64 17.76
C CYS A 44 -2.56 -0.62 16.28
N LYS A 45 -2.14 0.39 15.52
CA LYS A 45 -2.45 0.44 14.07
C LYS A 45 -1.80 -0.72 13.30
N ILE A 46 -0.57 -1.12 13.65
CA ILE A 46 0.09 -2.27 13.03
C ILE A 46 -0.64 -3.58 13.40
N LEU A 47 -0.99 -3.77 14.68
CA LEU A 47 -1.75 -4.94 15.13
C LEU A 47 -3.13 -5.01 14.50
N ALA A 48 -3.80 -3.87 14.29
CA ALA A 48 -5.07 -3.82 13.59
C ALA A 48 -4.98 -4.48 12.21
N GLY A 49 -3.98 -4.11 11.40
CA GLY A 49 -3.76 -4.71 10.08
C GLY A 49 -3.40 -6.20 10.12
N LEU A 50 -2.77 -6.68 11.21
CA LEU A 50 -2.43 -8.10 11.38
C LEU A 50 -3.62 -8.94 11.86
N LEU A 51 -4.50 -8.37 12.68
CA LEU A 51 -5.64 -9.06 13.32
C LEU A 51 -6.94 -8.93 12.54
N GLN A 52 -7.00 -8.08 11.50
CA GLN A 52 -8.20 -7.92 10.68
C GLN A 52 -8.43 -9.16 9.81
N PRO A 53 -9.61 -9.83 9.91
CA PRO A 53 -10.02 -10.85 8.94
C PRO A 53 -10.31 -10.21 7.58
N ILE A 54 -9.85 -10.85 6.49
CA ILE A 54 -10.08 -10.34 5.13
C ILE A 54 -11.54 -10.48 4.69
N GLU A 55 -12.24 -11.48 5.21
CA GLU A 55 -13.63 -11.80 4.86
C GLU A 55 -14.63 -10.73 5.33
N THR A 56 -14.28 -10.00 6.39
CA THR A 56 -15.14 -8.95 6.97
C THR A 56 -14.61 -7.54 6.71
N PHE A 57 -13.58 -7.42 5.89
CA PHE A 57 -12.98 -6.13 5.53
C PHE A 57 -13.50 -5.67 4.18
N TYR A 58 -14.57 -4.89 4.18
CA TYR A 58 -15.25 -4.40 2.97
C TYR A 58 -14.49 -3.23 2.32
N PRO A 59 -14.68 -3.00 1.01
CA PRO A 59 -13.99 -1.94 0.28
C PRO A 59 -14.12 -0.55 0.91
N GLU A 60 -15.28 -0.23 1.47
CA GLU A 60 -15.54 1.06 2.11
C GLU A 60 -14.73 1.25 3.41
N ILE A 61 -14.48 0.15 4.14
CA ILE A 61 -13.64 0.18 5.34
C ILE A 61 -12.18 0.42 4.94
N ALA A 62 -11.75 -0.16 3.81
CA ALA A 62 -10.41 0.06 3.30
C ALA A 62 -10.18 1.54 2.95
N ASP A 63 -11.15 2.19 2.31
CA ASP A 63 -11.09 3.62 2.00
C ASP A 63 -11.02 4.48 3.28
N ILE A 64 -11.85 4.18 4.28
CA ILE A 64 -11.82 4.86 5.58
C ILE A 64 -10.45 4.71 6.26
N TRP A 65 -9.85 3.52 6.19
CA TRP A 65 -8.52 3.30 6.78
C TRP A 65 -7.44 4.09 6.04
N VAL A 66 -7.50 4.16 4.71
CA VAL A 66 -6.55 4.96 3.91
C VAL A 66 -6.71 6.44 4.20
N GLU A 67 -7.94 6.96 4.26
CA GLU A 67 -8.24 8.36 4.59
C GLU A 67 -7.71 8.76 5.98
N ASP A 68 -7.76 7.83 6.96
CA ASP A 68 -7.25 8.06 8.33
C ASP A 68 -5.73 7.93 8.46
N MET A 69 -5.01 7.52 7.41
CA MET A 69 -3.56 7.37 7.46
C MET A 69 -2.86 8.73 7.60
N ARG A 70 -1.84 8.76 8.45
CA ARG A 70 -1.00 9.96 8.68
C ARG A 70 0.49 9.63 8.59
N TYR A 71 0.85 8.36 8.50
CA TYR A 71 2.23 7.89 8.57
C TYR A 71 2.52 6.89 7.44
N PRO A 72 3.53 7.16 6.60
CA PRO A 72 3.90 6.27 5.49
C PRO A 72 4.22 4.84 5.95
N GLU A 73 4.80 4.67 7.14
CA GLU A 73 5.08 3.35 7.71
C GLU A 73 3.78 2.54 7.92
N ILE A 74 2.73 3.17 8.47
CA ILE A 74 1.45 2.50 8.68
C ILE A 74 0.82 2.12 7.34
N ALA A 75 0.84 3.02 6.36
CA ALA A 75 0.34 2.76 5.02
C ALA A 75 1.08 1.57 4.38
N GLU A 76 2.42 1.56 4.41
CA GLU A 76 3.23 0.48 3.85
C GLU A 76 2.95 -0.87 4.54
N LEU A 77 2.91 -0.88 5.88
CA LEU A 77 2.65 -2.10 6.65
C LEU A 77 1.22 -2.62 6.46
N THR A 78 0.23 -1.74 6.34
CA THR A 78 -1.16 -2.13 6.07
C THR A 78 -1.30 -2.71 4.66
N CYS A 79 -0.66 -2.10 3.64
CA CYS A 79 -0.60 -2.66 2.29
C CYS A 79 0.04 -4.05 2.29
N MET A 80 1.13 -4.23 3.07
CA MET A 80 1.86 -5.49 3.14
C MET A 80 1.09 -6.58 3.91
N ASN A 81 0.48 -6.25 5.03
CA ASN A 81 -0.10 -7.25 5.94
C ASN A 81 -1.59 -7.54 5.66
N LEU A 82 -2.31 -6.60 5.03
CA LEU A 82 -3.76 -6.70 4.82
C LEU A 82 -4.17 -6.46 3.36
N PHE A 83 -3.94 -5.26 2.82
CA PHE A 83 -4.58 -4.85 1.56
C PHE A 83 -4.22 -5.74 0.36
N GLN A 84 -2.97 -6.20 0.24
CA GLN A 84 -2.56 -7.11 -0.83
C GLN A 84 -3.25 -8.49 -0.82
N HIS A 85 -3.96 -8.83 0.25
CA HIS A 85 -4.64 -10.12 0.42
C HIS A 85 -6.14 -10.03 0.20
N LEU A 86 -6.68 -8.83 0.00
CA LEU A 86 -8.11 -8.60 -0.21
C LEU A 86 -8.53 -9.13 -1.58
N PRO A 87 -9.73 -9.71 -1.69
CA PRO A 87 -10.23 -10.24 -2.97
C PRO A 87 -10.39 -9.16 -4.04
N TYR A 88 -10.58 -7.90 -3.63
CA TYR A 88 -10.73 -6.72 -4.48
C TYR A 88 -9.45 -5.85 -4.53
N ALA A 89 -8.29 -6.38 -4.12
CA ALA A 89 -7.04 -5.62 -4.03
C ALA A 89 -6.63 -4.96 -5.35
N SER A 90 -6.79 -5.65 -6.49
CA SER A 90 -6.45 -5.11 -7.80
C SER A 90 -7.36 -3.94 -8.18
N GLU A 91 -8.67 -4.07 -7.99
CA GLU A 91 -9.64 -3.02 -8.25
C GLU A 91 -9.34 -1.78 -7.41
N LYS A 92 -9.14 -1.95 -6.10
CA LYS A 92 -8.79 -0.84 -5.21
C LYS A 92 -7.44 -0.21 -5.54
N ALA A 93 -6.46 -0.99 -5.97
CA ALA A 93 -5.18 -0.43 -6.39
C ALA A 93 -5.35 0.59 -7.53
N PHE A 94 -6.14 0.27 -8.56
CA PHE A 94 -6.43 1.20 -9.66
C PHE A 94 -7.24 2.42 -9.21
N GLN A 95 -8.30 2.21 -8.41
CA GLN A 95 -9.09 3.31 -7.86
C GLN A 95 -8.22 4.28 -7.06
N TRP A 96 -7.39 3.76 -6.16
CA TRP A 96 -6.53 4.57 -5.31
C TRP A 96 -5.38 5.26 -6.07
N MET A 97 -4.80 4.62 -7.11
CA MET A 97 -3.80 5.28 -7.95
C MET A 97 -4.37 6.49 -8.69
N ALA A 98 -5.66 6.46 -9.05
CA ALA A 98 -6.37 7.54 -9.73
C ALA A 98 -6.95 8.61 -8.79
N ASP A 99 -6.87 8.42 -7.47
CA ASP A 99 -7.36 9.37 -6.48
C ASP A 99 -6.45 10.60 -6.37
N GLU A 100 -6.99 11.72 -5.84
CA GLU A 100 -6.21 12.94 -5.60
C GLU A 100 -5.45 12.90 -4.26
N GLY A 101 -5.86 12.03 -3.34
CA GLY A 101 -5.28 11.89 -2.00
C GLY A 101 -3.92 11.20 -2.02
N GLU A 102 -2.92 11.85 -1.42
CA GLU A 102 -1.53 11.35 -1.41
C GLU A 102 -1.42 9.93 -0.81
N TYR A 103 -2.13 9.62 0.28
CA TYR A 103 -2.12 8.29 0.88
C TYR A 103 -2.90 7.26 0.06
N PHE A 104 -3.94 7.67 -0.66
CA PHE A 104 -4.63 6.80 -1.62
C PHE A 104 -3.69 6.39 -2.74
N GLN A 105 -3.06 7.34 -3.41
CA GLN A 105 -2.08 7.05 -4.47
C GLN A 105 -0.94 6.17 -3.96
N PHE A 106 -0.37 6.50 -2.80
CA PHE A 106 0.68 5.70 -2.18
C PHE A 106 0.25 4.26 -1.96
N CYS A 107 -0.91 4.03 -1.34
CA CYS A 107 -1.45 2.69 -1.10
C CYS A 107 -1.74 1.96 -2.42
N GLY A 108 -2.30 2.64 -3.41
CA GLY A 108 -2.56 2.08 -4.74
C GLY A 108 -1.29 1.51 -5.38
N TYR A 109 -0.21 2.30 -5.45
CA TYR A 109 1.07 1.84 -5.99
C TYR A 109 1.73 0.76 -5.14
N MET A 110 1.64 0.84 -3.81
CA MET A 110 2.21 -0.18 -2.94
C MET A 110 1.48 -1.51 -3.05
N VAL A 111 0.14 -1.51 -3.15
CA VAL A 111 -0.65 -2.72 -3.40
C VAL A 111 -0.33 -3.28 -4.78
N MET A 112 -0.32 -2.45 -5.82
CA MET A 112 0.05 -2.87 -7.17
C MET A 112 1.44 -3.51 -7.21
N ALA A 113 2.43 -2.90 -6.57
CA ALA A 113 3.79 -3.45 -6.48
C ALA A 113 3.80 -4.85 -5.84
N ARG A 114 2.95 -5.08 -4.82
CA ARG A 114 2.81 -6.39 -4.14
C ARG A 114 2.14 -7.43 -5.04
N LEU A 115 1.09 -7.04 -5.78
CA LEU A 115 0.40 -7.92 -6.71
C LEU A 115 1.34 -8.36 -7.84
N LEU A 116 2.07 -7.41 -8.45
CA LEU A 116 3.06 -7.69 -9.48
C LEU A 116 4.21 -8.58 -8.98
N MET A 117 4.68 -8.38 -7.75
CA MET A 117 5.71 -9.22 -7.13
C MET A 117 5.27 -10.66 -6.94
N LYS A 118 3.96 -10.90 -6.75
CA LYS A 118 3.37 -12.24 -6.65
C LYS A 118 3.09 -12.89 -8.01
N GLY A 119 3.47 -12.25 -9.11
CA GLY A 119 3.21 -12.74 -10.46
C GLY A 119 1.81 -12.38 -10.97
N GLY A 120 1.15 -11.37 -10.39
CA GLY A 120 -0.09 -10.83 -10.92
C GLY A 120 0.13 -10.30 -12.33
N GLU A 121 -0.73 -10.71 -13.27
CA GLU A 121 -0.69 -10.26 -14.66
C GLU A 121 -1.74 -9.17 -14.89
N LEU A 122 -1.38 -8.18 -15.68
CA LEU A 122 -2.29 -7.14 -16.16
C LEU A 122 -2.66 -7.45 -17.61
N ASN A 123 -3.95 -7.35 -17.96
CA ASN A 123 -4.34 -7.34 -19.36
C ASN A 123 -3.90 -6.02 -20.01
N GLU A 124 -3.88 -5.95 -21.34
CA GLU A 124 -3.36 -4.80 -22.08
C GLU A 124 -4.01 -3.46 -21.69
N PRO A 125 -5.35 -3.33 -21.51
CA PRO A 125 -5.95 -2.10 -21.05
C PRO A 125 -5.48 -1.69 -19.64
N ALA A 126 -5.45 -2.61 -18.69
CA ALA A 126 -5.00 -2.36 -17.32
C ALA A 126 -3.51 -2.02 -17.26
N GLU A 127 -2.70 -2.66 -18.10
CA GLU A 127 -1.27 -2.37 -18.21
C GLU A 127 -1.01 -0.95 -18.73
N ASN A 128 -1.75 -0.52 -19.77
CA ASN A 128 -1.67 0.84 -20.29
C ASN A 128 -2.07 1.86 -19.22
N GLU A 129 -3.20 1.64 -18.56
CA GLU A 129 -3.67 2.51 -17.48
C GLU A 129 -2.67 2.61 -16.33
N PHE A 130 -2.14 1.47 -15.87
CA PHE A 130 -1.10 1.45 -14.83
C PHE A 130 0.14 2.25 -15.22
N LEU A 131 0.64 2.08 -16.45
CA LEU A 131 1.83 2.77 -16.93
C LEU A 131 1.59 4.27 -17.02
N ASP A 132 0.45 4.71 -17.57
CA ASP A 132 0.11 6.13 -17.70
C ASP A 132 -0.01 6.82 -16.33
N GLN A 133 -0.72 6.19 -15.38
CA GLN A 133 -0.84 6.71 -14.02
C GLN A 133 0.51 6.74 -13.30
N ALA A 134 1.30 5.68 -13.41
CA ALA A 134 2.59 5.61 -12.74
C ALA A 134 3.60 6.62 -13.29
N LEU A 135 3.59 6.88 -14.59
CA LEU A 135 4.44 7.91 -15.21
C LEU A 135 4.03 9.32 -14.79
N THR A 136 2.72 9.59 -14.72
CA THR A 136 2.20 10.85 -14.19
C THR A 136 2.64 11.07 -12.74
N ALA A 137 2.55 10.03 -11.91
CA ALA A 137 2.99 10.08 -10.51
C ALA A 137 4.49 10.30 -10.33
N LEU A 138 5.33 9.80 -11.27
CA LEU A 138 6.78 10.10 -11.26
C LEU A 138 7.10 11.57 -11.48
N GLN A 139 6.24 12.29 -12.20
CA GLN A 139 6.39 13.72 -12.52
C GLN A 139 5.66 14.61 -11.50
N GLY A 140 4.91 14.01 -10.57
CA GLY A 140 4.17 14.71 -9.54
C GLY A 140 5.06 15.29 -8.44
N GLU A 141 4.51 16.19 -7.64
CA GLU A 141 5.24 16.91 -6.58
C GLU A 141 5.47 16.05 -5.32
N SER A 142 4.65 15.02 -5.10
CA SER A 142 4.75 14.16 -3.91
C SER A 142 5.91 13.17 -4.02
N GLY A 143 6.98 13.41 -3.26
CA GLY A 143 8.11 12.48 -3.17
C GLY A 143 7.73 11.10 -2.60
N MET A 144 6.66 11.00 -1.81
CA MET A 144 6.14 9.74 -1.29
C MET A 144 5.49 8.91 -2.40
N VAL A 145 4.61 9.53 -3.18
CA VAL A 145 3.92 8.89 -4.32
C VAL A 145 4.91 8.54 -5.43
N CYS A 146 5.85 9.43 -5.74
CA CYS A 146 6.91 9.19 -6.72
C CYS A 146 7.73 7.92 -6.36
N ARG A 147 8.14 7.74 -5.10
CA ARG A 147 8.85 6.52 -4.66
C ARG A 147 7.99 5.27 -4.74
N ALA A 148 6.69 5.37 -4.40
CA ALA A 148 5.76 4.23 -4.47
C ALA A 148 5.54 3.81 -5.92
N SER A 149 5.28 4.76 -6.84
CA SER A 149 5.11 4.49 -8.27
C SER A 149 6.39 3.89 -8.89
N SER A 150 7.56 4.46 -8.58
CA SER A 150 8.86 3.90 -8.98
C SER A 150 9.05 2.46 -8.51
N THR A 151 8.59 2.14 -7.29
CA THR A 151 8.62 0.78 -6.75
C THR A 151 7.73 -0.16 -7.56
N ALA A 152 6.50 0.26 -7.87
CA ALA A 152 5.58 -0.52 -8.69
C ALA A 152 6.11 -0.74 -10.11
N LEU A 153 6.64 0.30 -10.76
CA LEU A 153 7.25 0.20 -12.09
C LEU A 153 8.45 -0.75 -12.12
N ARG A 154 9.30 -0.74 -11.09
CA ARG A 154 10.40 -1.71 -10.98
C ARG A 154 9.87 -3.14 -10.86
N ARG A 155 8.81 -3.39 -10.10
CA ARG A 155 8.20 -4.72 -9.99
C ARG A 155 7.61 -5.19 -11.32
N TYR A 156 6.95 -4.29 -12.04
CA TYR A 156 6.47 -4.54 -13.40
C TYR A 156 7.63 -4.93 -14.34
N ALA A 157 8.69 -4.12 -14.40
CA ALA A 157 9.85 -4.40 -15.25
C ALA A 157 10.56 -5.73 -14.91
N CYS A 158 10.53 -6.15 -13.63
CA CYS A 158 11.13 -7.40 -13.19
C CYS A 158 10.36 -8.66 -13.60
N GLN A 159 9.12 -8.54 -14.09
CA GLN A 159 8.32 -9.69 -14.48
C GLN A 159 8.82 -10.37 -15.77
N SER A 160 9.27 -9.57 -16.76
CA SER A 160 9.82 -10.09 -18.01
C SER A 160 10.73 -9.09 -18.71
N VAL A 161 11.55 -9.60 -19.64
CA VAL A 161 12.36 -8.76 -20.54
C VAL A 161 11.49 -7.86 -21.42
N GLU A 162 10.30 -8.32 -21.77
CA GLU A 162 9.35 -7.54 -22.58
C GLU A 162 8.79 -6.35 -21.80
N HIS A 163 8.35 -6.56 -20.56
CA HIS A 163 7.92 -5.48 -19.65
C HIS A 163 9.04 -4.46 -19.41
N ALA A 164 10.27 -4.91 -19.20
CA ALA A 164 11.42 -4.02 -19.06
C ALA A 164 11.68 -3.18 -20.33
N ARG A 165 11.61 -3.80 -21.52
CA ARG A 165 11.77 -3.08 -22.79
C ARG A 165 10.64 -2.08 -23.03
N ARG A 166 9.40 -2.45 -22.71
CA ARG A 166 8.25 -1.57 -22.82
C ARG A 166 8.40 -0.35 -21.93
N LEU A 167 8.74 -0.55 -20.64
CA LEU A 167 8.96 0.55 -19.72
C LEU A 167 10.10 1.48 -20.19
N LEU A 168 11.22 0.92 -20.67
CA LEU A 168 12.32 1.72 -21.19
C LEU A 168 11.92 2.59 -22.38
N LYS A 169 11.12 2.07 -23.32
CA LYS A 169 10.63 2.86 -24.47
C LYS A 169 9.78 4.06 -24.05
N ILE A 170 9.06 3.94 -22.93
CA ILE A 170 8.20 5.00 -22.42
C ILE A 170 9.01 6.03 -21.60
N LEU A 171 10.03 5.58 -20.86
CA LEU A 171 10.86 6.45 -20.02
C LEU A 171 11.91 7.25 -20.83
N LEU A 172 12.45 6.70 -21.92
CA LEU A 172 13.49 7.34 -22.72
C LEU A 172 13.14 8.76 -23.22
N PRO A 173 11.89 9.05 -23.66
CA PRO A 173 11.49 10.40 -24.06
C PRO A 173 11.40 11.41 -22.92
N LEU A 174 11.41 10.93 -21.64
CA LEU A 174 11.27 11.77 -20.44
C LEU A 174 12.63 12.07 -19.79
N ALA A 175 13.69 11.43 -20.24
CA ALA A 175 15.08 11.63 -19.76
C ALA A 175 15.76 12.75 -20.55
#